data_21588c21fd74980ef1fd79e352dd660d
#
_entry.id   21588c21fd74980ef1fd79e352dd660d
#
_cell.length_a   1.000
_cell.length_b   1.000
_cell.length_c   1.000
_cell.angle_alpha   90.00
_cell.angle_beta   90.00
_cell.angle_gamma   90.00
#
_symmetry.space_group_name_H-M   'P 1'
#
loop_
_entity.id
_entity.type
_entity.pdbx_description
1 polymer ?
#
loop_
_entity_poly.entity_id
_entity_poly.type
_entity_poly.pdbx_seq_one_letter_code
_entity_poly.pdbx_strand_id
1 'polypeptide(L)'
;MPVKNSVGIWAFGPNATRFVPIGYHPETIHEDMVSRTKRVVDGLADLMDGLEYHYPGEINEESVDAIKAALGPMDIYCLAAGLHPDPTYKLGAFINPDDKLRRQGIETLKRGVDLAAALGAHFIIWPGAEGYNYNFQRDYA
;
A
#
# COMPACT_ATOMS: atom_id res chain seq x y z
N MET A 1 16.85 1.99 -23.20
CA MET A 1 15.47 2.32 -22.77
C MET A 1 15.57 3.46 -21.77
N PRO A 2 14.70 4.47 -21.82
CA PRO A 2 14.70 5.51 -20.79
C PRO A 2 14.33 4.87 -19.43
N VAL A 3 14.94 5.38 -18.37
CA VAL A 3 14.59 5.00 -17.00
C VAL A 3 13.25 5.65 -16.68
N LYS A 4 12.33 4.87 -16.10
CA LYS A 4 11.06 5.37 -15.57
C LYS A 4 11.15 5.51 -14.06
N ASN A 5 10.58 6.60 -13.53
CA ASN A 5 10.54 6.88 -12.10
C ASN A 5 9.13 6.64 -11.54
N SER A 6 9.01 5.85 -10.49
CA SER A 6 7.78 5.74 -9.71
C SER A 6 8.00 6.17 -8.27
N VAL A 7 6.94 6.59 -7.61
CA VAL A 7 6.97 7.06 -6.21
C VAL A 7 5.83 6.43 -5.43
N GLY A 8 6.11 5.98 -4.21
CA GLY A 8 5.09 5.48 -3.30
C GLY A 8 4.23 6.62 -2.74
N ILE A 9 2.91 6.53 -2.93
CA ILE A 9 1.96 7.56 -2.49
C ILE A 9 2.00 7.79 -0.97
N TRP A 10 2.41 6.78 -0.20
CA TRP A 10 2.54 6.84 1.25
C TRP A 10 3.58 7.86 1.73
N ALA A 11 4.58 8.20 0.88
CA ALA A 11 5.58 9.22 1.20
C ALA A 11 4.98 10.62 1.37
N PHE A 12 3.79 10.86 0.85
CA PHE A 12 3.09 12.15 0.85
C PHE A 12 1.95 12.22 1.88
N GLY A 13 1.85 11.23 2.75
CA GLY A 13 0.89 11.20 3.85
C GLY A 13 1.41 11.92 5.10
N PRO A 14 0.73 11.73 6.24
CA PRO A 14 1.10 12.38 7.50
C PRO A 14 2.49 12.03 8.02
N ASN A 15 3.04 10.88 7.60
CA ASN A 15 4.33 10.34 8.07
C ASN A 15 4.38 10.23 9.61
N ALA A 16 3.34 9.59 10.16
CA ALA A 16 3.25 9.35 11.59
C ALA A 16 4.33 8.38 12.07
N THR A 17 4.92 8.70 13.21
CA THR A 17 5.89 7.85 13.89
C THR A 17 5.51 7.66 15.36
N ARG A 18 6.17 6.74 16.06
CA ARG A 18 5.96 6.60 17.52
C ARG A 18 6.34 7.86 18.33
N PHE A 19 7.18 8.73 17.75
CA PHE A 19 7.63 9.98 18.41
C PHE A 19 6.78 11.18 17.99
N VAL A 20 6.13 11.10 16.81
CA VAL A 20 5.24 12.14 16.29
C VAL A 20 3.96 11.44 15.80
N PRO A 21 3.05 11.06 16.72
CA PRO A 21 1.86 10.25 16.36
C PRO A 21 0.91 10.92 15.37
N ILE A 22 0.86 12.26 15.36
CA ILE A 22 0.07 13.02 14.39
C ILE A 22 0.78 13.18 13.03
N GLY A 23 2.04 12.72 12.92
CA GLY A 23 2.86 12.86 11.72
C GLY A 23 3.54 14.22 11.57
N TYR A 24 4.51 14.28 10.67
CA TYR A 24 5.21 15.52 10.31
C TYR A 24 4.41 16.40 9.35
N HIS A 25 3.35 15.84 8.73
CA HIS A 25 2.44 16.51 7.81
C HIS A 25 0.98 16.33 8.28
N PRO A 26 0.61 16.87 9.46
CA PRO A 26 -0.71 16.64 10.06
C PRO A 26 -1.86 17.21 9.22
N GLU A 27 -1.59 18.16 8.34
CA GLU A 27 -2.56 18.72 7.38
C GLU A 27 -3.08 17.67 6.39
N THR A 28 -2.37 16.56 6.20
CA THR A 28 -2.75 15.48 5.29
C THR A 28 -3.52 14.32 5.94
N ILE A 29 -3.79 14.38 7.25
CA ILE A 29 -4.44 13.28 8.01
C ILE A 29 -5.82 12.92 7.45
N HIS A 30 -6.59 13.91 7.05
CA HIS A 30 -7.95 13.74 6.54
C HIS A 30 -8.04 13.75 5.02
N GLU A 31 -6.90 13.79 4.34
CA GLU A 31 -6.84 13.75 2.88
C GLU A 31 -7.20 12.35 2.38
N ASP A 32 -8.23 12.24 1.55
CA ASP A 32 -8.53 11.00 0.86
C ASP A 32 -7.49 10.66 -0.21
N MET A 33 -7.48 9.40 -0.66
CA MET A 33 -6.44 8.93 -1.57
C MET A 33 -6.52 9.55 -2.97
N VAL A 34 -7.72 9.88 -3.45
CA VAL A 34 -7.92 10.54 -4.75
C VAL A 34 -7.35 11.96 -4.71
N SER A 35 -7.66 12.70 -3.65
CA SER A 35 -7.12 14.05 -3.41
C SER A 35 -5.61 14.05 -3.28
N ARG A 36 -5.06 13.07 -2.54
CA ARG A 36 -3.60 12.90 -2.41
C ARG A 36 -2.95 12.60 -3.74
N THR A 37 -3.52 11.65 -4.52
CA THR A 37 -3.03 11.33 -5.86
C THR A 37 -2.99 12.58 -6.73
N LYS A 38 -4.09 13.34 -6.77
CA LYS A 38 -4.16 14.56 -7.55
C LYS A 38 -3.11 15.60 -7.11
N ARG A 39 -2.96 15.84 -5.83
CA ARG A 39 -1.96 16.77 -5.29
C ARG A 39 -0.53 16.38 -5.68
N VAL A 40 -0.21 15.09 -5.60
CA VAL A 40 1.11 14.58 -5.97
C VAL A 40 1.35 14.71 -7.48
N VAL A 41 0.37 14.37 -8.30
CA VAL A 41 0.42 14.56 -9.75
C VAL A 41 0.60 16.04 -10.10
N ASP A 42 -0.21 16.93 -9.54
CA ASP A 42 -0.12 18.37 -9.79
C ASP A 42 1.27 18.95 -9.42
N GLY A 43 1.93 18.36 -8.41
CA GLY A 43 3.24 18.84 -7.93
C GLY A 43 4.45 18.20 -8.59
N LEU A 44 4.36 16.97 -9.08
CA LEU A 44 5.52 16.17 -9.48
C LEU A 44 5.41 15.54 -10.88
N ALA A 45 4.37 15.88 -11.67
CA ALA A 45 4.13 15.24 -12.96
C ALA A 45 5.35 15.18 -13.89
N ASP A 46 6.18 16.23 -13.86
CA ASP A 46 7.36 16.31 -14.72
C ASP A 46 8.55 15.47 -14.23
N LEU A 47 8.43 14.88 -13.02
CA LEU A 47 9.52 14.16 -12.36
C LEU A 47 9.24 12.67 -12.19
N MET A 48 8.02 12.21 -12.48
CA MET A 48 7.63 10.82 -12.28
C MET A 48 6.78 10.30 -13.44
N ASP A 49 6.85 8.99 -13.66
CA ASP A 49 6.10 8.28 -14.70
C ASP A 49 4.91 7.51 -14.11
N GLY A 50 4.88 7.30 -12.78
CA GLY A 50 3.83 6.55 -12.12
C GLY A 50 3.86 6.62 -10.60
N LEU A 51 2.82 6.06 -9.99
CA LEU A 51 2.67 5.94 -8.54
C LEU A 51 2.54 4.48 -8.10
N GLU A 52 2.87 4.25 -6.84
CA GLU A 52 2.74 2.97 -6.17
C GLU A 52 1.81 3.11 -4.97
N TYR A 53 1.03 2.06 -4.69
CA TYR A 53 -0.01 2.08 -3.65
C TYR A 53 0.02 0.82 -2.79
N HIS A 54 -0.34 0.92 -1.52
CA HIS A 54 -0.62 -0.25 -0.69
C HIS A 54 -2.04 -0.77 -0.93
N TYR A 55 -2.14 -2.05 -1.24
CA TYR A 55 -3.41 -2.77 -1.30
C TYR A 55 -3.70 -3.46 0.04
N PRO A 56 -4.91 -3.41 0.60
CA PRO A 56 -6.12 -2.75 0.08
C PRO A 56 -6.34 -1.33 0.61
N GLY A 57 -5.45 -0.80 1.45
CA GLY A 57 -5.69 0.41 2.24
C GLY A 57 -5.66 1.71 1.44
N GLU A 58 -4.78 1.80 0.44
CA GLU A 58 -4.62 2.99 -0.40
C GLU A 58 -5.30 2.85 -1.75
N ILE A 59 -5.35 1.62 -2.28
CA ILE A 59 -6.07 1.28 -3.50
C ILE A 59 -6.76 -0.07 -3.35
N ASN A 60 -7.96 -0.19 -3.89
CA ASN A 60 -8.74 -1.43 -3.93
C ASN A 60 -9.72 -1.39 -5.11
N GLU A 61 -10.53 -2.42 -5.25
CA GLU A 61 -11.48 -2.60 -6.35
C GLU A 61 -12.52 -1.47 -6.42
N GLU A 62 -12.84 -0.84 -5.29
CA GLU A 62 -13.83 0.25 -5.21
C GLU A 62 -13.23 1.61 -5.57
N SER A 63 -11.94 1.82 -5.26
CA SER A 63 -11.26 3.12 -5.42
C SER A 63 -10.45 3.24 -6.70
N VAL A 64 -10.09 2.15 -7.34
CA VAL A 64 -9.13 2.10 -8.45
C VAL A 64 -9.51 3.02 -9.62
N ASP A 65 -10.76 3.07 -10.01
CA ASP A 65 -11.18 3.89 -11.16
C ASP A 65 -11.07 5.40 -10.86
N ALA A 66 -11.42 5.81 -9.64
CA ALA A 66 -11.26 7.20 -9.22
C ALA A 66 -9.79 7.61 -9.10
N ILE A 67 -8.94 6.71 -8.60
CA ILE A 67 -7.50 6.93 -8.53
C ILE A 67 -6.90 7.02 -9.93
N LYS A 68 -7.26 6.15 -10.87
CA LYS A 68 -6.82 6.24 -12.27
C LYS A 68 -7.22 7.55 -12.93
N ALA A 69 -8.44 8.01 -12.66
CA ALA A 69 -8.90 9.31 -13.18
C ALA A 69 -8.06 10.48 -12.63
N ALA A 70 -7.70 10.44 -11.36
CA ALA A 70 -6.83 11.45 -10.72
C ALA A 70 -5.38 11.38 -11.21
N LEU A 71 -4.90 10.16 -11.52
CA LEU A 71 -3.55 9.90 -12.00
C LEU A 71 -3.33 10.39 -13.45
N GLY A 72 -4.39 10.43 -14.26
CA GLY A 72 -4.34 10.86 -15.65
C GLY A 72 -3.52 9.91 -16.54
N PRO A 73 -2.52 10.39 -17.28
CA PRO A 73 -1.73 9.56 -18.21
C PRO A 73 -0.64 8.71 -17.55
N MET A 74 -0.45 8.85 -16.25
CA MET A 74 0.60 8.13 -15.53
C MET A 74 0.20 6.70 -15.22
N ASP A 75 1.18 5.84 -14.99
CA ASP A 75 0.97 4.43 -14.66
C ASP A 75 0.71 4.24 -13.15
N ILE A 76 -0.18 3.30 -12.82
CA ILE A 76 -0.10 2.61 -11.53
C ILE A 76 1.00 1.56 -11.70
N TYR A 77 2.19 1.87 -11.17
CA TYR A 77 3.38 1.06 -11.44
C TYR A 77 3.40 -0.21 -10.59
N CYS A 78 3.02 -0.10 -9.32
CA CYS A 78 3.10 -1.21 -8.40
C CYS A 78 1.99 -1.15 -7.35
N LEU A 79 1.49 -2.32 -6.98
CA LEU A 79 0.71 -2.51 -5.75
C LEU A 79 1.55 -3.29 -4.75
N ALA A 80 1.59 -2.82 -3.50
CA ALA A 80 2.28 -3.49 -2.41
C ALA A 80 1.29 -4.06 -1.40
N ALA A 81 1.55 -5.26 -0.89
CA ALA A 81 0.72 -5.86 0.17
C ALA A 81 0.77 -5.00 1.43
N GLY A 82 -0.34 -4.36 1.78
CA GLY A 82 -0.47 -3.43 2.90
C GLY A 82 -1.22 -4.02 4.09
N LEU A 83 -0.86 -5.21 4.57
CA LEU A 83 -1.52 -5.84 5.72
C LEU A 83 -0.97 -5.36 7.07
N HIS A 84 0.25 -4.83 7.08
CA HIS A 84 0.97 -4.42 8.29
C HIS A 84 0.32 -3.28 9.09
N PRO A 85 -0.47 -2.33 8.50
CA PRO A 85 -1.12 -1.30 9.30
C PRO A 85 -2.40 -1.78 9.99
N ASP A 86 -2.95 -2.93 9.58
CA ASP A 86 -4.18 -3.46 10.15
C ASP A 86 -3.89 -4.14 11.51
N PRO A 87 -4.46 -3.64 12.63
CA PRO A 87 -4.29 -4.22 13.95
C PRO A 87 -4.70 -5.69 14.07
N THR A 88 -5.55 -6.17 13.16
CA THR A 88 -5.95 -7.57 13.08
C THR A 88 -4.74 -8.49 12.90
N TYR A 89 -3.74 -8.02 12.16
CA TYR A 89 -2.52 -8.77 11.87
C TYR A 89 -1.33 -8.42 12.79
N LYS A 90 -1.59 -7.89 13.98
CA LYS A 90 -0.53 -7.55 14.95
C LYS A 90 0.41 -8.71 15.33
N LEU A 91 -0.04 -9.95 15.14
CA LEU A 91 0.76 -11.17 15.36
C LEU A 91 1.27 -11.78 14.03
N GLY A 92 1.27 -11.01 12.95
CA GLY A 92 1.57 -11.47 11.61
C GLY A 92 0.30 -11.71 10.78
N ALA A 93 0.42 -11.68 9.47
CA ALA A 93 -0.66 -12.03 8.55
C ALA A 93 -0.51 -13.49 8.07
N PHE A 94 0.57 -13.77 7.35
CA PHE A 94 0.80 -15.10 6.74
C PHE A 94 1.28 -16.15 7.73
N ILE A 95 1.90 -15.73 8.81
CA ILE A 95 2.39 -16.59 9.89
C ILE A 95 1.58 -16.41 11.18
N ASN A 96 0.36 -15.87 11.10
CA ASN A 96 -0.49 -15.69 12.27
C ASN A 96 -0.82 -17.04 12.90
N PRO A 97 -0.75 -17.19 14.23
CA PRO A 97 -1.13 -18.43 14.90
C PRO A 97 -2.60 -18.80 14.71
N ASP A 98 -3.46 -17.85 14.38
CA ASP A 98 -4.86 -18.10 14.01
C ASP A 98 -4.99 -18.44 12.51
N ASP A 99 -5.37 -19.67 12.20
CA ASP A 99 -5.59 -20.18 10.84
C ASP A 99 -6.56 -19.32 10.02
N LYS A 100 -7.61 -18.81 10.66
CA LYS A 100 -8.61 -18.00 9.98
C LYS A 100 -7.99 -16.67 9.51
N LEU A 101 -7.20 -16.04 10.36
CA LEU A 101 -6.51 -14.80 10.01
C LEU A 101 -5.44 -15.04 8.94
N ARG A 102 -4.69 -16.15 9.02
CA ARG A 102 -3.74 -16.52 7.94
C ARG A 102 -4.44 -16.63 6.59
N ARG A 103 -5.54 -17.38 6.53
CA ARG A 103 -6.32 -17.55 5.29
C ARG A 103 -6.88 -16.23 4.80
N GLN A 104 -7.39 -15.39 5.70
CA GLN A 104 -7.89 -14.06 5.35
C GLN A 104 -6.78 -13.20 4.73
N GLY A 105 -5.58 -13.18 5.31
CA GLY A 105 -4.42 -12.47 4.76
C GLY A 105 -4.06 -12.97 3.36
N ILE A 106 -4.00 -14.28 3.16
CA ILE A 106 -3.71 -14.90 1.85
C ILE A 106 -4.77 -14.54 0.81
N GLU A 107 -6.05 -14.61 1.15
CA GLU A 107 -7.12 -14.28 0.20
C GLU A 107 -7.14 -12.77 -0.14
N THR A 108 -6.81 -11.91 0.82
CA THR A 108 -6.63 -10.49 0.54
C THR A 108 -5.46 -10.28 -0.43
N LEU A 109 -4.33 -10.96 -0.21
CA LEU A 109 -3.19 -10.90 -1.10
C LEU A 109 -3.52 -11.34 -2.54
N LYS A 110 -4.26 -12.44 -2.69
CA LYS A 110 -4.67 -12.94 -4.01
C LYS A 110 -5.48 -11.90 -4.78
N ARG A 111 -6.45 -11.26 -4.13
CA ARG A 111 -7.22 -10.16 -4.76
C ARG A 111 -6.32 -9.01 -5.19
N GLY A 112 -5.33 -8.64 -4.36
CA GLY A 112 -4.36 -7.61 -4.73
C GLY A 112 -3.53 -7.99 -5.97
N VAL A 113 -3.13 -9.26 -6.08
CA VAL A 113 -2.44 -9.78 -7.27
C VAL A 113 -3.35 -9.72 -8.51
N ASP A 114 -4.61 -10.11 -8.38
CA ASP A 114 -5.59 -10.06 -9.47
C ASP A 114 -5.81 -8.61 -9.95
N LEU A 115 -5.94 -7.67 -9.01
CA LEU A 115 -6.06 -6.24 -9.33
C LEU A 115 -4.79 -5.72 -10.03
N ALA A 116 -3.60 -6.05 -9.53
CA ALA A 116 -2.34 -5.66 -10.16
C ALA A 116 -2.23 -6.22 -11.58
N ALA A 117 -2.61 -7.48 -11.79
CA ALA A 117 -2.63 -8.10 -13.10
C ALA A 117 -3.60 -7.37 -14.07
N ALA A 118 -4.79 -7.01 -13.59
CA ALA A 118 -5.77 -6.26 -14.39
C ALA A 118 -5.27 -4.86 -14.78
N LEU A 119 -4.41 -4.26 -13.97
CA LEU A 119 -3.79 -2.96 -14.20
C LEU A 119 -2.50 -3.03 -15.04
N GLY A 120 -1.96 -4.22 -15.27
CA GLY A 120 -0.62 -4.39 -15.83
C GLY A 120 0.50 -3.90 -14.89
N ALA A 121 0.21 -3.80 -13.60
CA ALA A 121 1.12 -3.32 -12.57
C ALA A 121 1.96 -4.47 -11.97
N HIS A 122 3.10 -4.13 -11.40
CA HIS A 122 3.84 -5.05 -10.53
C HIS A 122 3.12 -5.27 -9.20
N PHE A 123 3.42 -6.38 -8.56
CA PHE A 123 2.94 -6.64 -7.20
C PHE A 123 4.10 -6.98 -6.26
N ILE A 124 4.18 -6.29 -5.13
CA ILE A 124 5.17 -6.53 -4.09
C ILE A 124 4.51 -7.21 -2.89
N ILE A 125 5.00 -8.37 -2.54
CA ILE A 125 4.67 -8.99 -1.25
C ILE A 125 5.63 -8.44 -0.22
N TRP A 126 5.16 -7.53 0.62
CA TRP A 126 5.95 -6.96 1.70
C TRP A 126 5.51 -7.53 3.05
N PRO A 127 6.32 -8.40 3.68
CA PRO A 127 5.96 -9.08 4.92
C PRO A 127 6.23 -8.19 6.15
N GLY A 128 5.76 -6.94 6.14
CA GLY A 128 6.07 -5.96 7.19
C GLY A 128 5.59 -6.33 8.59
N ALA A 129 4.54 -7.15 8.69
CA ALA A 129 4.04 -7.66 9.97
C ALA A 129 4.61 -9.04 10.34
N GLU A 130 5.39 -9.65 9.43
CA GLU A 130 6.00 -10.95 9.62
C GLU A 130 7.41 -10.80 10.22
N GLY A 131 7.98 -11.91 10.71
CA GLY A 131 9.38 -11.92 11.14
C GLY A 131 9.73 -10.98 12.29
N TYR A 132 8.80 -10.71 13.17
CA TYR A 132 9.03 -9.83 14.33
C TYR A 132 10.03 -10.40 15.33
N ASN A 133 10.49 -9.60 16.30
CA ASN A 133 11.54 -9.91 17.28
C ASN A 133 11.32 -11.19 18.10
N TYR A 134 10.12 -11.73 18.14
CA TYR A 134 9.73 -12.90 18.92
C TYR A 134 9.22 -14.01 18.00
N ASN A 135 10.12 -14.70 17.32
CA ASN A 135 9.81 -15.77 16.37
C ASN A 135 9.08 -16.98 16.99
N PHE A 136 9.26 -17.24 18.29
CA PHE A 136 8.51 -18.30 18.99
C PHE A 136 7.00 -18.01 19.13
N GLN A 137 6.55 -16.83 18.76
CA GLN A 137 5.12 -16.48 18.71
C GLN A 137 4.53 -16.65 17.30
N ARG A 138 5.29 -17.21 16.36
CA ARG A 138 4.91 -17.33 14.97
C ARG A 138 4.90 -18.80 14.55
N ASP A 139 3.99 -19.10 13.63
CA ASP A 139 3.94 -20.36 12.93
C ASP A 139 4.65 -20.19 11.58
N TYR A 140 5.76 -20.89 11.42
CA TYR A 140 6.56 -20.85 10.19
C TYR A 140 6.43 -22.14 9.36
N ALA A 141 5.54 -23.07 9.74
CA ALA A 141 5.34 -24.34 9.07
C ALA A 141 4.36 -24.27 7.90
#